data_454aa73bc3883779c111094292dad2fb
#
_entry.id   454aa73bc3883779c111094292dad2fb
#
_cell.length_a   1.000
_cell.length_b   1.000
_cell.length_c   1.000
_cell.angle_alpha   90.00
_cell.angle_beta   90.00
_cell.angle_gamma   90.00
#
_symmetry.space_group_name_H-M   'P 1'
#
loop_
_entity.id
_entity.type
_entity.pdbx_description
1 polymer ?
#
loop_
_entity_poly.entity_id
_entity_poly.type
_entity_poly.pdbx_seq_one_letter_code
_entity_poly.pdbx_strand_id
1 'polypeptide(L)'
;MATVDQIIQDAQNRMDASVEHTKTEFNTVRTGRASAALLDRVQIEYYGQQTPLKQMATINVPEPRMLTIQPFDPTSIKAIEKALLESDLGLTPSNDGKVIRLPMPQPTEERRKELVKIVRKIAEEGRIAVRNVRRDAVQHLKDLAKGEVGKDDEHRAEERVQKLTDEHTKTIDDLLKHKEAEIMEV
;
A
#
# COMPACT_ATOMS: atom_id res chain seq x y z
N MET A 1 -31.60 -2.70 21.07
CA MET A 1 -31.43 -3.07 19.64
C MET A 1 -30.67 -1.95 18.96
N ALA A 2 -29.83 -2.30 17.94
CA ALA A 2 -29.12 -1.28 17.18
C ALA A 2 -30.10 -0.47 16.32
N THR A 3 -29.88 0.84 16.22
CA THR A 3 -30.68 1.70 15.33
C THR A 3 -30.23 1.59 13.88
N VAL A 4 -31.07 2.04 12.94
CA VAL A 4 -30.71 2.12 11.50
C VAL A 4 -29.38 2.87 11.32
N ASP A 5 -29.20 4.01 11.96
CA ASP A 5 -27.98 4.81 11.83
C ASP A 5 -26.76 4.10 12.43
N GLN A 6 -26.93 3.36 13.51
CA GLN A 6 -25.84 2.54 14.08
C GLN A 6 -25.43 1.41 13.13
N ILE A 7 -26.36 0.75 12.46
CA ILE A 7 -26.05 -0.30 11.47
C ILE A 7 -25.30 0.29 10.28
N ILE A 8 -25.71 1.45 9.78
CA ILE A 8 -25.05 2.12 8.66
C ILE A 8 -23.64 2.58 9.06
N GLN A 9 -23.50 3.15 10.26
CA GLN A 9 -22.19 3.58 10.76
C GLN A 9 -21.23 2.40 10.96
N ASP A 10 -21.71 1.28 11.48
CA ASP A 10 -20.92 0.05 11.59
C ASP A 10 -20.49 -0.46 10.22
N ALA A 11 -21.41 -0.48 9.26
CA ALA A 11 -21.10 -0.87 7.88
C ALA A 11 -20.02 0.04 7.27
N GLN A 12 -20.12 1.35 7.44
CA GLN A 12 -19.11 2.29 6.96
C GLN A 12 -17.74 2.02 7.60
N ASN A 13 -17.68 1.88 8.91
CA ASN A 13 -16.43 1.62 9.63
C ASN A 13 -15.78 0.30 9.17
N ARG A 14 -16.55 -0.74 8.96
CA ARG A 14 -16.07 -2.04 8.48
C ARG A 14 -15.63 -1.99 7.02
N MET A 15 -16.31 -1.23 6.17
CA MET A 15 -15.90 -1.01 4.78
C MET A 15 -14.61 -0.18 4.70
N ASP A 16 -14.48 0.85 5.52
CA ASP A 16 -13.26 1.64 5.65
C ASP A 16 -12.07 0.76 6.07
N ALA A 17 -12.27 -0.11 7.06
CA ALA A 17 -11.25 -1.07 7.48
C ALA A 17 -10.87 -2.04 6.37
N SER A 18 -11.81 -2.49 5.55
CA SER A 18 -11.56 -3.37 4.39
C SER A 18 -10.74 -2.66 3.33
N VAL A 19 -10.99 -1.38 3.06
CA VAL A 19 -10.19 -0.57 2.12
C VAL A 19 -8.78 -0.34 2.66
N GLU A 20 -8.64 -0.01 3.94
CA GLU A 20 -7.32 0.17 4.56
C GLU A 20 -6.50 -1.12 4.57
N HIS A 21 -7.13 -2.25 4.83
CA HIS A 21 -6.48 -3.56 4.71
C HIS A 21 -5.99 -3.82 3.28
N THR A 22 -6.81 -3.52 2.29
CA THR A 22 -6.44 -3.66 0.87
C THR A 22 -5.26 -2.77 0.50
N LYS A 23 -5.22 -1.52 0.98
CA LYS A 23 -4.05 -0.64 0.82
C LYS A 23 -2.80 -1.24 1.42
N THR A 24 -2.89 -1.79 2.62
CA THR A 24 -1.76 -2.44 3.31
C THR A 24 -1.25 -3.62 2.50
N GLU A 25 -2.14 -4.46 1.99
CA GLU A 25 -1.79 -5.59 1.13
C GLU A 25 -1.12 -5.12 -0.18
N PHE A 26 -1.61 -4.07 -0.83
CA PHE A 26 -0.96 -3.49 -2.00
C PHE A 26 0.45 -3.00 -1.70
N ASN A 27 0.69 -2.42 -0.54
CA ASN A 27 2.01 -1.94 -0.14
C ASN A 27 3.03 -3.06 0.09
N THR A 28 2.57 -4.29 0.33
CA THR A 28 3.47 -5.46 0.43
C THR A 28 4.00 -5.92 -0.93
N VAL A 29 3.34 -5.55 -2.02
CA VAL A 29 3.72 -5.94 -3.38
C VAL A 29 4.84 -5.04 -3.88
N ARG A 30 6.02 -5.62 -4.06
CA ARG A 30 7.19 -4.90 -4.60
C ARG A 30 7.11 -4.82 -6.11
N THR A 31 6.93 -3.61 -6.64
CA THR A 31 6.78 -3.33 -8.07
C THR A 31 8.09 -2.97 -8.78
N GLY A 32 9.21 -2.97 -8.06
CA GLY A 32 10.50 -2.50 -8.58
C GLY A 32 10.64 -0.97 -8.56
N ARG A 33 9.66 -0.25 -8.00
CA ARG A 33 9.74 1.19 -7.84
C ARG A 33 10.68 1.57 -6.70
N ALA A 34 11.53 2.56 -6.92
CA ALA A 34 12.42 3.10 -5.90
C ALA A 34 11.62 3.77 -4.77
N SER A 35 11.99 3.47 -3.54
CA SER A 35 11.43 4.10 -2.34
C SER A 35 12.50 4.21 -1.27
N ALA A 36 12.56 5.34 -0.59
CA ALA A 36 13.45 5.54 0.56
C ALA A 36 13.21 4.50 1.68
N ALA A 37 11.99 3.98 1.80
CA ALA A 37 11.64 2.94 2.77
C ALA A 37 12.40 1.62 2.57
N LEU A 38 12.90 1.34 1.37
CA LEU A 38 13.74 0.17 1.09
C LEU A 38 15.04 0.20 1.89
N LEU A 39 15.52 1.37 2.25
CA LEU A 39 16.77 1.59 2.98
C LEU A 39 16.59 1.71 4.50
N ASP A 40 15.37 1.57 5.01
CA ASP A 40 15.06 1.76 6.44
C ASP A 40 15.81 0.80 7.37
N ARG A 41 16.12 -0.40 6.88
CA ARG A 41 16.83 -1.44 7.64
C ARG A 41 18.34 -1.42 7.42
N VAL A 42 18.85 -0.59 6.54
CA VAL A 42 20.28 -0.51 6.25
C VAL A 42 20.98 0.25 7.38
N GLN A 43 21.95 -0.44 8.01
CA GLN A 43 22.78 0.14 9.04
C GLN A 43 24.24 0.11 8.59
N ILE A 44 24.97 1.15 8.91
CA ILE A 44 26.35 1.36 8.53
C ILE A 44 27.20 1.39 9.80
N GLU A 45 28.31 0.67 9.77
CA GLU A 45 29.34 0.79 10.82
C GLU A 45 30.09 2.11 10.61
N TYR A 46 29.81 3.06 11.51
CA TYR A 46 30.38 4.39 11.48
C TYR A 46 31.02 4.69 12.85
N TYR A 47 32.33 4.88 12.86
CA TYR A 47 33.12 5.04 14.09
C TYR A 47 32.85 3.98 15.16
N GLY A 48 32.73 2.71 14.74
CA GLY A 48 32.49 1.58 15.64
C GLY A 48 31.05 1.44 16.13
N GLN A 49 30.12 2.23 15.64
CA GLN A 49 28.70 2.16 15.97
C GLN A 49 27.85 1.85 14.75
N GLN A 50 26.83 0.99 14.92
CA GLN A 50 25.81 0.75 13.91
C GLN A 50 24.87 1.93 13.84
N THR A 51 24.92 2.68 12.74
CA THR A 51 24.15 3.89 12.53
C THR A 51 23.17 3.69 11.36
N PRO A 52 21.86 4.01 11.52
CA PRO A 52 20.91 3.96 10.42
C PRO A 52 21.31 4.89 9.27
N LEU A 53 21.18 4.43 8.04
CA LEU A 53 21.54 5.21 6.85
C LEU A 53 20.85 6.56 6.80
N LYS A 54 19.61 6.66 7.23
CA LYS A 54 18.84 7.90 7.29
C LYS A 54 19.47 8.99 8.16
N GLN A 55 20.26 8.61 9.14
CA GLN A 55 20.97 9.56 10.03
C GLN A 55 22.30 10.03 9.42
N MET A 56 22.78 9.38 8.37
CA MET A 56 24.10 9.65 7.76
C MET A 56 23.99 10.32 6.41
N ALA A 57 22.82 10.31 5.77
CA ALA A 57 22.66 10.76 4.40
C ALA A 57 21.25 11.27 4.11
N THR A 58 21.16 12.13 3.10
CA THR A 58 19.88 12.47 2.47
C THR A 58 19.57 11.46 1.39
N ILE A 59 18.36 10.91 1.41
CA ILE A 59 17.88 9.92 0.43
C ILE A 59 16.80 10.57 -0.42
N ASN A 60 16.98 10.56 -1.74
CA ASN A 60 16.04 11.10 -2.72
C ASN A 60 15.67 10.05 -3.77
N VAL A 61 14.51 10.23 -4.40
CA VAL A 61 14.01 9.42 -5.51
C VAL A 61 13.85 10.34 -6.73
N PRO A 62 14.93 10.63 -7.49
CA PRO A 62 14.85 11.53 -8.64
C PRO A 62 14.05 10.96 -9.80
N GLU A 63 14.01 9.63 -9.90
CA GLU A 63 13.31 8.88 -10.94
C GLU A 63 12.61 7.66 -10.32
N PRO A 64 11.57 7.11 -10.96
CA PRO A 64 10.81 5.97 -10.41
C PRO A 64 11.64 4.74 -10.06
N ARG A 65 12.82 4.58 -10.68
CA ARG A 65 13.72 3.43 -10.49
C ARG A 65 15.12 3.81 -10.04
N MET A 66 15.31 4.99 -9.51
CA MET A 66 16.59 5.49 -9.05
C MET A 66 16.47 6.04 -7.64
N LEU A 67 17.29 5.54 -6.74
CA LEU A 67 17.58 6.17 -5.45
C LEU A 67 18.91 6.90 -5.53
N THR A 68 18.97 8.09 -4.93
CA THR A 68 20.21 8.80 -4.69
C THR A 68 20.42 8.96 -3.20
N ILE A 69 21.65 8.70 -2.76
CA ILE A 69 22.08 8.79 -1.37
C ILE A 69 23.23 9.77 -1.31
N GLN A 70 23.00 10.91 -0.67
CA GLN A 70 24.01 11.93 -0.47
C GLN A 70 24.46 11.93 0.97
N PRO A 71 25.65 11.39 1.29
CA PRO A 71 26.19 11.40 2.63
C PRO A 71 26.43 12.82 3.15
N PHE A 72 26.17 13.04 4.43
CA PHE A 72 26.53 14.30 5.09
C PHE A 72 28.06 14.43 5.25
N ASP A 73 28.72 13.29 5.46
CA ASP A 73 30.16 13.18 5.52
C ASP A 73 30.67 12.43 4.28
N PRO A 74 31.39 13.09 3.36
CA PRO A 74 31.92 12.45 2.16
C PRO A 74 32.86 11.27 2.42
N THR A 75 33.48 11.22 3.59
CA THR A 75 34.39 10.10 3.95
C THR A 75 33.64 8.81 4.24
N SER A 76 32.33 8.87 4.50
CA SER A 76 31.49 7.71 4.77
C SER A 76 31.00 6.97 3.52
N ILE A 77 31.24 7.47 2.31
CA ILE A 77 30.75 6.91 1.04
C ILE A 77 31.12 5.43 0.91
N LYS A 78 32.38 5.07 1.15
CA LYS A 78 32.84 3.70 1.04
C LYS A 78 32.16 2.75 2.03
N ALA A 79 31.94 3.21 3.26
CA ALA A 79 31.25 2.43 4.29
C ALA A 79 29.77 2.22 3.90
N ILE A 80 29.12 3.23 3.36
CA ILE A 80 27.74 3.16 2.89
C ILE A 80 27.62 2.20 1.69
N GLU A 81 28.48 2.31 0.70
CA GLU A 81 28.52 1.37 -0.44
C GLU A 81 28.70 -0.08 0.01
N LYS A 82 29.63 -0.31 0.91
CA LYS A 82 29.87 -1.65 1.44
C LYS A 82 28.62 -2.20 2.12
N ALA A 83 27.97 -1.42 2.99
CA ALA A 83 26.75 -1.81 3.65
C ALA A 83 25.60 -2.11 2.67
N LEU A 84 25.47 -1.35 1.60
CA LEU A 84 24.48 -1.58 0.55
C LEU A 84 24.75 -2.87 -0.24
N LEU A 85 26.02 -3.16 -0.56
CA LEU A 85 26.41 -4.39 -1.24
C LEU A 85 26.20 -5.64 -0.37
N GLU A 86 26.44 -5.54 0.91
CA GLU A 86 26.25 -6.62 1.89
C GLU A 86 24.79 -6.79 2.32
N SER A 87 23.91 -5.85 1.95
CA SER A 87 22.50 -5.92 2.29
C SER A 87 21.74 -6.94 1.44
N ASP A 88 20.59 -7.41 1.95
CA ASP A 88 19.70 -8.37 1.26
C ASP A 88 18.94 -7.73 0.07
N LEU A 89 19.21 -6.47 -0.27
CA LEU A 89 18.48 -5.76 -1.30
C LEU A 89 18.83 -6.22 -2.72
N GLY A 90 20.00 -6.82 -2.92
CA GLY A 90 20.47 -7.29 -4.23
C GLY A 90 20.71 -6.15 -5.24
N LEU A 91 21.00 -4.95 -4.74
CA LEU A 91 21.21 -3.74 -5.55
C LEU A 91 22.69 -3.42 -5.65
N THR A 92 23.11 -2.88 -6.78
CA THR A 92 24.52 -2.50 -7.04
C THR A 92 24.65 -0.99 -6.99
N PRO A 93 25.26 -0.41 -5.93
CA PRO A 93 25.49 1.02 -5.86
C PRO A 93 26.63 1.47 -6.79
N SER A 94 26.54 2.69 -7.27
CA SER A 94 27.64 3.42 -7.93
C SER A 94 27.75 4.81 -7.33
N ASN A 95 28.96 5.38 -7.26
CA ASN A 95 29.16 6.74 -6.75
C ASN A 95 30.04 7.59 -7.67
N ASP A 96 29.87 8.90 -7.58
CA ASP A 96 30.69 9.90 -8.25
C ASP A 96 31.64 10.68 -7.30
N GLY A 97 31.82 10.15 -6.08
CA GLY A 97 32.58 10.76 -5.01
C GLY A 97 31.76 11.69 -4.08
N LYS A 98 30.53 12.05 -4.44
CA LYS A 98 29.61 12.89 -3.66
C LYS A 98 28.25 12.25 -3.41
N VAL A 99 27.73 11.57 -4.41
CA VAL A 99 26.40 10.96 -4.40
C VAL A 99 26.50 9.49 -4.79
N ILE A 100 25.82 8.64 -4.06
CA ILE A 100 25.63 7.22 -4.40
C ILE A 100 24.34 7.08 -5.17
N ARG A 101 24.40 6.45 -6.34
CA ARG A 101 23.24 6.10 -7.17
C ARG A 101 22.93 4.62 -7.00
N LEU A 102 21.68 4.34 -6.73
CA LEU A 102 21.19 2.98 -6.52
C LEU A 102 20.05 2.70 -7.50
N PRO A 103 20.37 2.18 -8.71
CA PRO A 103 19.36 1.88 -9.71
C PRO A 103 18.57 0.64 -9.30
N MET A 104 17.25 0.69 -9.48
CA MET A 104 16.36 -0.46 -9.32
C MET A 104 16.33 -1.26 -10.63
N PRO A 105 16.52 -2.59 -10.58
CA PRO A 105 16.40 -3.41 -11.78
C PRO A 105 14.96 -3.41 -12.29
N GLN A 106 14.80 -3.34 -13.62
CA GLN A 106 13.48 -3.46 -14.24
C GLN A 106 12.97 -4.90 -14.11
N PRO A 107 11.72 -5.11 -13.68
CA PRO A 107 11.12 -6.43 -13.72
C PRO A 107 10.94 -6.91 -15.17
N THR A 108 11.06 -8.21 -15.38
CA THR A 108 10.79 -8.82 -16.69
C THR A 108 9.30 -8.70 -17.04
N GLU A 109 8.95 -8.88 -18.31
CA GLU A 109 7.55 -8.85 -18.75
C GLU A 109 6.73 -9.95 -18.06
N GLU A 110 7.29 -11.15 -17.90
CA GLU A 110 6.66 -12.24 -17.16
C GLU A 110 6.40 -11.85 -15.71
N ARG A 111 7.39 -11.23 -15.06
CA ARG A 111 7.23 -10.78 -13.66
C ARG A 111 6.17 -9.70 -13.53
N ARG A 112 6.06 -8.78 -14.46
CA ARG A 112 4.99 -7.77 -14.50
C ARG A 112 3.61 -8.43 -14.59
N LYS A 113 3.46 -9.42 -15.47
CA LYS A 113 2.19 -10.18 -15.60
C LYS A 113 1.82 -10.91 -14.31
N GLU A 114 2.79 -11.51 -13.63
CA GLU A 114 2.57 -12.14 -12.33
C GLU A 114 2.13 -11.11 -11.26
N LEU A 115 2.80 -9.98 -11.20
CA LEU A 115 2.47 -8.91 -10.26
C LEU A 115 1.06 -8.35 -10.51
N VAL A 116 0.66 -8.18 -11.76
CA VAL A 116 -0.71 -7.76 -12.12
C VAL A 116 -1.74 -8.78 -11.62
N LYS A 117 -1.48 -10.07 -11.76
CA LYS A 117 -2.37 -11.12 -11.23
C LYS A 117 -2.49 -11.04 -9.70
N ILE A 118 -1.37 -10.82 -9.01
CA ILE A 118 -1.35 -10.70 -7.55
C ILE A 118 -2.18 -9.49 -7.09
N VAL A 119 -1.97 -8.31 -7.68
CA VAL A 119 -2.71 -7.11 -7.27
C VAL A 119 -4.20 -7.19 -7.62
N ARG A 120 -4.56 -7.81 -8.73
CA ARG A 120 -5.96 -8.07 -9.07
C ARG A 120 -6.64 -8.99 -8.08
N LYS A 121 -5.94 -10.01 -7.61
CA LYS A 121 -6.42 -10.90 -6.55
C LYS A 121 -6.65 -10.15 -5.25
N ILE A 122 -5.70 -9.32 -4.82
CA ILE A 122 -5.81 -8.47 -3.62
C ILE A 122 -7.04 -7.56 -3.73
N ALA A 123 -7.24 -6.90 -4.87
CA ALA A 123 -8.40 -6.04 -5.11
C ALA A 123 -9.72 -6.82 -5.03
N GLU A 124 -9.80 -8.02 -5.61
CA GLU A 124 -11.01 -8.84 -5.53
C GLU A 124 -11.31 -9.30 -4.12
N GLU A 125 -10.32 -9.69 -3.34
CA GLU A 125 -10.48 -10.01 -1.92
C GLU A 125 -11.02 -8.80 -1.14
N GLY A 126 -10.54 -7.59 -1.43
CA GLY A 126 -11.07 -6.35 -0.86
C GLY A 126 -12.53 -6.08 -1.23
N ARG A 127 -12.89 -6.27 -2.50
CA ARG A 127 -14.28 -6.14 -2.97
C ARG A 127 -15.21 -7.16 -2.32
N ILE A 128 -14.76 -8.39 -2.17
CA ILE A 128 -15.50 -9.44 -1.47
C ILE A 128 -15.75 -9.05 -0.02
N ALA A 129 -14.75 -8.53 0.68
CA ALA A 129 -14.89 -8.07 2.05
C ALA A 129 -15.94 -6.94 2.17
N VAL A 130 -15.91 -5.95 1.29
CA VAL A 130 -16.90 -4.86 1.24
C VAL A 130 -18.32 -5.40 0.97
N ARG A 131 -18.47 -6.33 0.03
CA ARG A 131 -19.77 -6.97 -0.27
C ARG A 131 -20.29 -7.79 0.90
N ASN A 132 -19.43 -8.44 1.65
CA ASN A 132 -19.83 -9.18 2.86
C ASN A 132 -20.36 -8.22 3.93
N VAL A 133 -19.70 -7.08 4.16
CA VAL A 133 -20.19 -6.05 5.06
C VAL A 133 -21.58 -5.54 4.63
N ARG A 134 -21.76 -5.27 3.33
CA ARG A 134 -23.07 -4.90 2.79
C ARG A 134 -24.13 -5.95 3.10
N ARG A 135 -23.83 -7.22 2.85
CA ARG A 135 -24.77 -8.33 3.08
C ARG A 135 -25.21 -8.41 4.52
N ASP A 136 -24.25 -8.30 5.45
CA ASP A 136 -24.54 -8.29 6.89
C ASP A 136 -25.42 -7.10 7.29
N ALA A 137 -25.09 -5.90 6.83
CA ALA A 137 -25.84 -4.69 7.11
C ALA A 137 -27.29 -4.77 6.60
N VAL A 138 -27.48 -5.24 5.36
CA VAL A 138 -28.81 -5.44 4.77
C VAL A 138 -29.60 -6.46 5.57
N GLN A 139 -28.97 -7.55 6.03
CA GLN A 139 -29.66 -8.54 6.88
C GLN A 139 -30.09 -7.94 8.22
N HIS A 140 -29.25 -7.15 8.87
CA HIS A 140 -29.59 -6.46 10.11
C HIS A 140 -30.73 -5.45 9.93
N LEU A 141 -30.76 -4.73 8.81
CA LEU A 141 -31.86 -3.80 8.48
C LEU A 141 -33.19 -4.56 8.28
N LYS A 142 -33.17 -5.69 7.59
CA LYS A 142 -34.35 -6.55 7.41
C LYS A 142 -34.88 -7.11 8.73
N ASP A 143 -33.98 -7.47 9.63
CA ASP A 143 -34.36 -7.97 10.95
C ASP A 143 -34.99 -6.86 11.80
N LEU A 144 -34.49 -5.62 11.71
CA LEU A 144 -35.13 -4.45 12.34
C LEU A 144 -36.51 -4.14 11.76
N ALA A 145 -36.72 -4.29 10.47
CA ALA A 145 -37.99 -4.02 9.80
C ALA A 145 -39.11 -5.01 10.15
N LYS A 146 -38.77 -6.16 10.75
CA LYS A 146 -39.75 -7.10 11.28
C LYS A 146 -40.47 -6.57 12.55
N GLY A 147 -39.96 -5.51 13.17
CA GLY A 147 -40.47 -4.95 14.42
C GLY A 147 -40.81 -3.47 14.34
N GLU A 148 -39.84 -2.62 14.51
CA GLU A 148 -40.03 -1.18 14.81
C GLU A 148 -39.85 -0.25 13.60
N VAL A 149 -39.25 -0.73 12.52
CA VAL A 149 -38.90 0.09 11.36
C VAL A 149 -39.87 -0.16 10.20
N GLY A 150 -40.38 0.91 9.61
CA GLY A 150 -41.24 0.82 8.43
C GLY A 150 -40.47 0.35 7.19
N LYS A 151 -41.16 -0.29 6.24
CA LYS A 151 -40.55 -0.79 4.98
C LYS A 151 -39.90 0.32 4.13
N ASP A 152 -40.44 1.53 4.18
CA ASP A 152 -39.88 2.67 3.46
C ASP A 152 -38.55 3.12 4.07
N ASP A 153 -38.42 3.09 5.38
CA ASP A 153 -37.19 3.42 6.08
C ASP A 153 -36.12 2.32 5.88
N GLU A 154 -36.53 1.05 5.86
CA GLU A 154 -35.68 -0.08 5.49
C GLU A 154 -35.11 0.12 4.07
N HIS A 155 -35.96 0.43 3.11
CA HIS A 155 -35.53 0.63 1.71
C HIS A 155 -34.54 1.78 1.56
N ARG A 156 -34.82 2.94 2.19
CA ARG A 156 -33.89 4.07 2.21
C ARG A 156 -32.55 3.72 2.86
N ALA A 157 -32.58 2.93 3.92
CA ALA A 157 -31.37 2.47 4.59
C ALA A 157 -30.56 1.51 3.70
N GLU A 158 -31.22 0.59 2.99
CA GLU A 158 -30.57 -0.29 2.01
C GLU A 158 -29.91 0.52 0.88
N GLU A 159 -30.56 1.56 0.37
CA GLU A 159 -29.97 2.46 -0.64
C GLU A 159 -28.71 3.16 -0.10
N ARG A 160 -28.73 3.62 1.15
CA ARG A 160 -27.54 4.21 1.79
C ARG A 160 -26.39 3.21 1.89
N VAL A 161 -26.67 1.97 2.30
CA VAL A 161 -25.67 0.90 2.37
C VAL A 161 -25.14 0.56 0.97
N GLN A 162 -25.99 0.54 -0.06
CA GLN A 162 -25.55 0.31 -1.43
C GLN A 162 -24.64 1.43 -1.93
N LYS A 163 -24.96 2.68 -1.63
CA LYS A 163 -24.11 3.82 -1.97
C LYS A 163 -22.73 3.71 -1.32
N LEU A 164 -22.68 3.37 -0.02
CA LEU A 164 -21.41 3.12 0.66
C LEU A 164 -20.60 1.99 0.00
N THR A 165 -21.28 0.92 -0.38
CA THR A 165 -20.65 -0.21 -1.08
C THR A 165 -20.02 0.23 -2.39
N ASP A 166 -20.74 1.00 -3.20
CA ASP A 166 -20.28 1.48 -4.50
C ASP A 166 -19.08 2.43 -4.35
N GLU A 167 -19.12 3.34 -3.38
CA GLU A 167 -18.03 4.27 -3.07
C GLU A 167 -16.75 3.53 -2.64
N HIS A 168 -16.87 2.55 -1.76
CA HIS A 168 -15.72 1.77 -1.28
C HIS A 168 -15.16 0.83 -2.35
N THR A 169 -16.03 0.21 -3.15
CA THR A 169 -15.61 -0.60 -4.30
C THR A 169 -14.87 0.24 -5.34
N LYS A 170 -15.37 1.45 -5.61
CA LYS A 170 -14.69 2.41 -6.50
C LYS A 170 -13.31 2.79 -5.97
N THR A 171 -13.18 3.03 -4.68
CA THR A 171 -11.88 3.33 -4.06
C THR A 171 -10.89 2.19 -4.26
N ILE A 172 -11.31 0.94 -4.08
CA ILE A 172 -10.46 -0.23 -4.34
C ILE A 172 -10.06 -0.31 -5.82
N ASP A 173 -10.99 -0.06 -6.74
CA ASP A 173 -10.71 -0.05 -8.19
C ASP A 173 -9.72 1.05 -8.57
N ASP A 174 -9.83 2.23 -7.99
CA ASP A 174 -8.88 3.33 -8.20
C ASP A 174 -7.48 2.98 -7.65
N LEU A 175 -7.40 2.37 -6.48
CA LEU A 175 -6.15 1.86 -5.91
C LEU A 175 -5.51 0.78 -6.80
N LEU A 176 -6.31 -0.12 -7.35
CA LEU A 176 -5.85 -1.15 -8.28
C LEU A 176 -5.26 -0.52 -9.55
N LYS A 177 -5.94 0.46 -10.14
CA LYS A 177 -5.44 1.17 -11.33
C LYS A 177 -4.09 1.83 -11.06
N HIS A 178 -3.94 2.50 -9.93
CA HIS A 178 -2.66 3.10 -9.53
C HIS A 178 -1.56 2.05 -9.39
N LYS A 179 -1.86 0.92 -8.77
CA LYS A 179 -0.88 -0.16 -8.57
C LYS A 179 -0.50 -0.84 -9.89
N GLU A 180 -1.45 -1.07 -10.78
CA GLU A 180 -1.18 -1.60 -12.12
C GLU A 180 -0.32 -0.62 -12.94
N ALA A 181 -0.56 0.69 -12.84
CA ALA A 181 0.27 1.70 -13.49
C ALA A 181 1.71 1.68 -12.96
N GLU A 182 1.93 1.56 -11.65
CA GLU A 182 3.26 1.40 -11.06
C GLU A 182 4.00 0.17 -11.61
N ILE A 183 3.31 -0.96 -11.75
CA ILE A 183 3.88 -2.20 -12.28
C ILE A 183 4.31 -2.03 -13.74
N MET A 184 3.53 -1.28 -14.52
CA MET A 184 3.76 -1.07 -15.94
C MET A 184 4.69 0.10 -16.25
N GLU A 185 5.04 0.91 -15.26
CA GLU A 185 5.96 2.04 -15.41
C GLU A 185 7.36 1.55 -15.80
N VAL A 186 7.92 2.11 -16.89
CA VAL A 186 9.21 1.72 -17.48
C VAL A 186 10.31 2.68 -17.07
#